data_8888d14c127ef51066a93c6776358f2b
#
_entry.id   8888d14c127ef51066a93c6776358f2b
#
_cell.length_a   1.000
_cell.length_b   1.000
_cell.length_c   1.000
_cell.angle_alpha   90.00
_cell.angle_beta   90.00
_cell.angle_gamma   90.00
#
_symmetry.space_group_name_H-M   'P 1'
#
loop_
_entity.id
_entity.type
_entity.pdbx_description
1 polymer ?
#
loop_
_entity_poly.entity_id
_entity_poly.type
_entity_poly.pdbx_seq_one_letter_code
_entity_poly.pdbx_strand_id
1 'polypeptide(L)'
;DEDTIGYDLAEMDNAESHLKRIRDLHLPVDELAAYNSMAVYLRWAMERGQMSNPFLTQYRNVVEAVRAGNGPDLRVFIRDKLDGKLSTQFFDRVGSGFAQWYAQDNRSNPYGYLRDYRDCALAVLKDHTWNSIEEEEAAYLLLPYTEESYQAISAILDKRLKEFLEAEFEDDPELRVARAADGKPPIIPDWDGPLFCYATDRIAQEGYKIKVAERVAPEREEWGW
;
A
#
# COMPACT_ATOMS: atom_id res chain seq x y z
N ASP A 1 -14.71 26.19 -19.89
CA ASP A 1 -13.60 25.27 -20.13
C ASP A 1 -13.08 24.86 -18.77
N GLU A 2 -13.61 23.74 -18.26
CA GLU A 2 -13.12 23.12 -17.04
C GLU A 2 -11.82 22.39 -17.38
N ASP A 3 -10.71 23.00 -17.01
CA ASP A 3 -9.42 22.31 -16.92
C ASP A 3 -9.55 21.24 -15.81
N THR A 4 -10.11 20.11 -16.19
CA THR A 4 -9.98 18.88 -15.44
C THR A 4 -8.49 18.53 -15.47
N ILE A 5 -7.75 18.92 -14.43
CA ILE A 5 -6.43 18.41 -14.17
C ILE A 5 -6.62 16.90 -14.01
N GLY A 6 -6.44 16.17 -15.09
CA GLY A 6 -6.34 14.72 -15.06
C GLY A 6 -5.11 14.40 -14.22
N TYR A 7 -5.31 14.08 -12.96
CA TYR A 7 -4.32 13.31 -12.24
C TYR A 7 -4.18 12.03 -13.03
N ASP A 8 -3.08 11.91 -13.75
CA ASP A 8 -2.64 10.66 -14.34
C ASP A 8 -2.47 9.71 -13.16
N LEU A 9 -3.49 8.87 -12.98
CA LEU A 9 -3.56 7.94 -11.84
C LEU A 9 -2.41 6.97 -12.04
N ALA A 10 -1.29 7.24 -11.39
CA ALA A 10 -0.05 6.55 -11.61
C ALA A 10 -0.26 5.06 -11.36
N GLU A 11 -0.16 4.28 -12.42
CA GLU A 11 -0.06 2.83 -12.33
C GLU A 11 1.18 2.50 -11.49
N MET A 12 0.99 1.81 -10.38
CA MET A 12 2.07 1.41 -9.49
C MET A 12 2.80 0.19 -10.05
N ASP A 13 2.04 -0.78 -10.51
CA ASP A 13 2.54 -2.05 -11.03
C ASP A 13 1.51 -2.72 -11.95
N ASN A 14 1.98 -3.56 -12.91
CA ASN A 14 1.09 -4.33 -13.77
C ASN A 14 1.67 -5.71 -14.08
N ALA A 15 0.77 -6.68 -14.21
CA ALA A 15 1.14 -8.06 -14.44
C ALA A 15 1.68 -8.32 -15.86
N GLU A 16 1.38 -7.47 -16.83
CA GLU A 16 1.80 -7.68 -18.23
C GLU A 16 3.33 -7.71 -18.37
N SER A 17 4.01 -6.77 -17.70
CA SER A 17 5.46 -6.70 -17.66
C SER A 17 6.07 -7.95 -17.01
N HIS A 18 5.46 -8.43 -15.92
CA HIS A 18 5.89 -9.62 -15.20
C HIS A 18 5.65 -10.90 -16.02
N LEU A 19 4.47 -11.04 -16.63
CA LEU A 19 4.15 -12.16 -17.52
C LEU A 19 5.11 -12.21 -18.72
N LYS A 20 5.43 -11.05 -19.29
CA LYS A 20 6.43 -10.96 -20.35
C LYS A 20 7.79 -11.47 -19.86
N ARG A 21 8.24 -11.02 -18.68
CA ARG A 21 9.53 -11.44 -18.11
C ARG A 21 9.59 -12.93 -17.80
N ILE A 22 8.51 -13.51 -17.25
CA ILE A 22 8.40 -14.97 -17.04
C ILE A 22 8.61 -15.73 -18.34
N ARG A 23 7.93 -15.30 -19.42
CA ARG A 23 8.04 -15.95 -20.73
C ARG A 23 9.41 -15.79 -21.37
N ASP A 24 9.95 -14.57 -21.36
CA ASP A 24 11.23 -14.25 -22.00
C ASP A 24 12.39 -15.02 -21.34
N LEU A 25 12.36 -15.16 -20.02
CA LEU A 25 13.39 -15.87 -19.25
C LEU A 25 13.07 -17.35 -19.03
N HIS A 26 11.94 -17.86 -19.52
CA HIS A 26 11.49 -19.24 -19.34
C HIS A 26 11.51 -19.68 -17.87
N LEU A 27 11.08 -18.79 -16.95
CA LEU A 27 11.12 -19.06 -15.52
C LEU A 27 10.20 -20.26 -15.18
N PRO A 28 10.64 -21.15 -14.26
CA PRO A 28 9.90 -22.36 -13.88
C PRO A 28 8.75 -22.05 -12.89
N VAL A 29 7.90 -21.10 -13.22
CA VAL A 29 6.77 -20.65 -12.40
C VAL A 29 5.49 -20.59 -13.24
N ASP A 30 4.33 -20.66 -12.59
CA ASP A 30 3.06 -20.44 -13.25
C ASP A 30 2.81 -18.93 -13.51
N GLU A 31 1.82 -18.63 -14.35
CA GLU A 31 1.48 -17.24 -14.67
C GLU A 31 0.95 -16.44 -13.47
N LEU A 32 0.45 -17.11 -12.41
CA LEU A 32 0.01 -16.42 -11.20
C LEU A 32 1.18 -15.80 -10.42
N ALA A 33 2.41 -16.29 -10.63
CA ALA A 33 3.60 -15.69 -10.04
C ALA A 33 3.80 -14.21 -10.46
N ALA A 34 3.31 -13.83 -11.65
CA ALA A 34 3.32 -12.43 -12.10
C ALA A 34 2.54 -11.46 -11.18
N TYR A 35 1.67 -11.99 -10.34
CA TYR A 35 0.81 -11.21 -9.44
C TYR A 35 1.29 -11.25 -7.98
N ASN A 36 2.36 -11.99 -7.66
CA ASN A 36 2.78 -12.22 -6.28
C ASN A 36 3.13 -10.91 -5.57
N SER A 37 3.96 -10.06 -6.17
CA SER A 37 4.37 -8.77 -5.60
C SER A 37 3.16 -7.86 -5.35
N MET A 38 2.29 -7.73 -6.33
CA MET A 38 1.08 -6.93 -6.23
C MET A 38 0.13 -7.45 -5.14
N ALA A 39 -0.04 -8.78 -5.05
CA ALA A 39 -0.92 -9.41 -4.06
C ALA A 39 -0.41 -9.22 -2.62
N VAL A 40 0.91 -9.30 -2.42
CA VAL A 40 1.54 -9.02 -1.12
C VAL A 40 1.33 -7.56 -0.71
N TYR A 41 1.57 -6.61 -1.62
CA TYR A 41 1.37 -5.19 -1.33
C TYR A 41 -0.10 -4.88 -1.05
N LEU A 42 -1.02 -5.37 -1.87
CA LEU A 42 -2.46 -5.14 -1.71
C LEU A 42 -2.97 -5.73 -0.38
N ARG A 43 -2.53 -6.96 -0.02
CA ARG A 43 -2.86 -7.57 1.27
C ARG A 43 -2.40 -6.71 2.43
N TRP A 44 -1.13 -6.29 2.41
CA TRP A 44 -0.56 -5.42 3.42
C TRP A 44 -1.34 -4.10 3.57
N ALA A 45 -1.67 -3.44 2.47
CA ALA A 45 -2.43 -2.21 2.50
C ALA A 45 -3.86 -2.41 3.07
N MET A 46 -4.52 -3.52 2.72
CA MET A 46 -5.82 -3.88 3.29
C MET A 46 -5.73 -4.10 4.80
N GLU A 47 -4.74 -4.86 5.28
CA GLU A 47 -4.54 -5.15 6.70
C GLU A 47 -4.16 -3.90 7.50
N ARG A 48 -3.44 -2.95 6.89
CA ARG A 48 -3.04 -1.67 7.52
C ARG A 48 -4.10 -0.56 7.38
N GLY A 49 -5.24 -0.85 6.76
CA GLY A 49 -6.34 0.11 6.66
C GLY A 49 -6.09 1.25 5.67
N GLN A 50 -5.19 1.07 4.71
CA GLN A 50 -4.78 2.12 3.76
C GLN A 50 -5.59 2.12 2.45
N MET A 51 -6.79 1.56 2.47
CA MET A 51 -7.62 1.49 1.27
C MET A 51 -8.50 2.73 1.14
N SER A 52 -8.65 3.23 -0.10
CA SER A 52 -9.51 4.37 -0.40
C SER A 52 -11.00 4.05 -0.18
N ASN A 53 -11.79 5.09 0.11
CA ASN A 53 -13.24 4.93 0.25
C ASN A 53 -13.93 4.34 -0.99
N PRO A 54 -13.59 4.73 -2.24
CA PRO A 54 -14.13 4.07 -3.43
C PRO A 54 -13.81 2.58 -3.48
N PHE A 55 -12.58 2.18 -3.16
CA PHE A 55 -12.19 0.78 -3.11
C PHE A 55 -12.97 0.01 -2.02
N LEU A 56 -13.08 0.58 -0.83
CA LEU A 56 -13.85 -0.01 0.27
C LEU A 56 -15.34 -0.12 -0.08
N THR A 57 -15.90 0.85 -0.81
CA THR A 57 -17.30 0.76 -1.25
C THR A 57 -17.52 -0.42 -2.18
N GLN A 58 -16.58 -0.68 -3.09
CA GLN A 58 -16.71 -1.73 -4.09
C GLN A 58 -16.32 -3.12 -3.56
N TYR A 59 -15.31 -3.20 -2.70
CA TYR A 59 -14.67 -4.46 -2.30
C TYR A 59 -14.61 -4.68 -0.78
N ARG A 60 -15.50 -4.06 -0.01
CA ARG A 60 -15.52 -4.16 1.46
C ARG A 60 -15.43 -5.59 1.96
N ASN A 61 -16.26 -6.49 1.41
CA ASN A 61 -16.29 -7.89 1.85
C ASN A 61 -14.95 -8.60 1.63
N VAL A 62 -14.21 -8.25 0.57
CA VAL A 62 -12.88 -8.80 0.31
C VAL A 62 -11.89 -8.29 1.35
N VAL A 63 -11.90 -6.97 1.64
CA VAL A 63 -11.03 -6.35 2.62
C VAL A 63 -11.26 -6.93 4.02
N GLU A 64 -12.53 -7.08 4.42
CA GLU A 64 -12.90 -7.67 5.71
C GLU A 64 -12.47 -9.15 5.81
N ALA A 65 -12.65 -9.93 4.74
CA ALA A 65 -12.21 -11.32 4.70
C ALA A 65 -10.67 -11.44 4.78
N VAL A 66 -9.92 -10.56 4.09
CA VAL A 66 -8.45 -10.52 4.18
C VAL A 66 -8.01 -10.20 5.60
N ARG A 67 -8.59 -9.19 6.24
CA ARG A 67 -8.30 -8.82 7.64
C ARG A 67 -8.64 -9.94 8.64
N ALA A 68 -9.66 -10.74 8.32
CA ALA A 68 -10.04 -11.91 9.13
C ALA A 68 -9.18 -13.17 8.85
N GLY A 69 -8.21 -13.09 7.93
CA GLY A 69 -7.33 -14.21 7.56
C GLY A 69 -7.99 -15.29 6.70
N ASN A 70 -9.16 -15.02 6.11
CA ASN A 70 -9.91 -15.94 5.26
C ASN A 70 -10.27 -15.31 3.89
N GLY A 71 -9.45 -14.36 3.44
CA GLY A 71 -9.61 -13.70 2.14
C GLY A 71 -9.41 -14.65 0.95
N PRO A 72 -9.85 -14.21 -0.24
CA PRO A 72 -9.56 -14.93 -1.48
C PRO A 72 -8.08 -14.89 -1.83
N ASP A 73 -7.65 -15.71 -2.80
CA ASP A 73 -6.34 -15.54 -3.42
C ASP A 73 -6.28 -14.18 -4.13
N LEU A 74 -5.52 -13.25 -3.57
CA LEU A 74 -5.43 -11.89 -4.09
C LEU A 74 -4.76 -11.81 -5.46
N ARG A 75 -3.98 -12.80 -5.88
CA ARG A 75 -3.42 -12.88 -7.23
C ARG A 75 -4.55 -13.04 -8.26
N VAL A 76 -5.48 -13.95 -7.98
CA VAL A 76 -6.68 -14.15 -8.78
C VAL A 76 -7.60 -12.92 -8.73
N PHE A 77 -7.75 -12.32 -7.56
CA PHE A 77 -8.53 -11.10 -7.40
C PHE A 77 -7.97 -9.94 -8.24
N ILE A 78 -6.65 -9.72 -8.22
CA ILE A 78 -6.00 -8.68 -9.04
C ILE A 78 -6.21 -8.96 -10.52
N ARG A 79 -6.00 -10.21 -10.97
CA ARG A 79 -6.22 -10.61 -12.35
C ARG A 79 -7.64 -10.33 -12.82
N ASP A 80 -8.64 -10.77 -12.06
CA ASP A 80 -10.02 -10.85 -12.50
C ASP A 80 -10.85 -9.59 -12.19
N LYS A 81 -10.43 -8.78 -11.20
CA LYS A 81 -11.19 -7.62 -10.70
C LYS A 81 -10.47 -6.29 -10.84
N LEU A 82 -9.15 -6.30 -10.92
CA LEU A 82 -8.31 -5.11 -11.03
C LEU A 82 -7.55 -5.03 -12.36
N ASP A 83 -7.94 -5.82 -13.33
CA ASP A 83 -7.38 -5.81 -14.70
C ASP A 83 -5.86 -6.09 -14.73
N GLY A 84 -5.38 -6.87 -13.77
CA GLY A 84 -3.95 -7.17 -13.63
C GLY A 84 -3.09 -5.99 -13.21
N LYS A 85 -3.67 -4.96 -12.61
CA LYS A 85 -2.99 -3.72 -12.26
C LYS A 85 -3.14 -3.37 -10.78
N LEU A 86 -2.11 -2.69 -10.27
CA LEU A 86 -2.15 -2.03 -8.99
C LEU A 86 -2.01 -0.52 -9.21
N SER A 87 -3.00 0.27 -8.75
CA SER A 87 -3.04 1.70 -8.97
C SER A 87 -3.10 2.43 -7.63
N THR A 88 -2.46 3.61 -7.58
CA THR A 88 -2.46 4.47 -6.39
C THR A 88 -3.86 4.91 -5.96
N GLN A 89 -4.83 4.95 -6.89
CA GLN A 89 -6.22 5.26 -6.58
C GLN A 89 -6.91 4.24 -5.66
N PHE A 90 -6.36 3.03 -5.52
CA PHE A 90 -6.92 2.01 -4.62
C PHE A 90 -6.64 2.32 -3.16
N PHE A 91 -5.70 3.20 -2.88
CA PHE A 91 -5.26 3.54 -1.55
C PHE A 91 -5.80 4.90 -1.10
N ASP A 92 -5.86 5.09 0.22
CA ASP A 92 -6.14 6.38 0.82
C ASP A 92 -4.99 7.39 0.57
N ARG A 93 -5.09 8.60 1.11
CA ARG A 93 -4.09 9.64 0.89
C ARG A 93 -2.68 9.21 1.31
N VAL A 94 -2.55 8.58 2.48
CA VAL A 94 -1.25 8.11 2.99
C VAL A 94 -0.74 6.95 2.16
N GLY A 95 -1.59 5.95 1.93
CA GLY A 95 -1.25 4.79 1.12
C GLY A 95 -0.91 5.14 -0.33
N SER A 96 -1.62 6.10 -0.93
CA SER A 96 -1.31 6.60 -2.27
C SER A 96 0.03 7.33 -2.33
N GLY A 97 0.29 8.23 -1.37
CA GLY A 97 1.58 8.92 -1.29
C GLY A 97 2.73 7.94 -1.06
N PHE A 98 2.55 6.97 -0.17
CA PHE A 98 3.54 5.92 0.07
C PHE A 98 3.76 5.05 -1.17
N ALA A 99 2.69 4.64 -1.86
CA ALA A 99 2.79 3.86 -3.09
C ALA A 99 3.58 4.60 -4.17
N GLN A 100 3.34 5.90 -4.36
CA GLN A 100 4.09 6.73 -5.30
C GLN A 100 5.57 6.85 -4.91
N TRP A 101 5.83 7.14 -3.64
CA TRP A 101 7.19 7.26 -3.13
C TRP A 101 7.99 5.96 -3.25
N TYR A 102 7.33 4.83 -2.98
CA TYR A 102 7.98 3.53 -2.91
C TYR A 102 8.03 2.78 -4.25
N ALA A 103 7.06 3.02 -5.15
CA ALA A 103 7.09 2.43 -6.49
C ALA A 103 8.10 3.12 -7.41
N GLN A 104 8.37 4.42 -7.17
CA GLN A 104 9.29 5.17 -8.02
C GLN A 104 10.75 4.92 -7.60
N ASP A 105 11.53 4.36 -8.53
CA ASP A 105 12.99 4.34 -8.43
C ASP A 105 13.51 5.74 -8.76
N ASN A 106 13.46 6.63 -7.78
CA ASN A 106 13.96 8.00 -7.92
C ASN A 106 15.19 8.24 -7.05
N ARG A 107 15.91 9.33 -7.31
CA ARG A 107 17.15 9.67 -6.61
C ARG A 107 16.95 9.98 -5.13
N SER A 108 15.76 10.38 -4.73
CA SER A 108 15.41 10.69 -3.34
C SER A 108 15.04 9.43 -2.53
N ASN A 109 14.67 8.35 -3.21
CA ASN A 109 14.39 7.06 -2.59
C ASN A 109 15.28 5.97 -3.20
N PRO A 110 16.38 5.57 -2.53
CA PRO A 110 17.25 4.49 -3.01
C PRO A 110 16.59 3.11 -2.90
N TYR A 111 15.42 3.03 -2.29
CA TYR A 111 14.66 1.81 -2.08
C TYR A 111 13.43 1.82 -2.99
N GLY A 112 13.28 0.82 -3.82
CA GLY A 112 12.07 0.62 -4.61
C GLY A 112 11.36 -0.66 -4.14
N TYR A 113 10.03 -0.71 -4.21
CA TYR A 113 9.27 -1.88 -3.77
C TYR A 113 9.76 -3.19 -4.40
N LEU A 114 9.88 -3.22 -5.73
CA LEU A 114 10.36 -4.42 -6.41
C LEU A 114 11.83 -4.75 -6.10
N ARG A 115 12.64 -3.75 -5.75
CA ARG A 115 14.02 -3.97 -5.30
C ARG A 115 14.06 -4.65 -3.93
N ASP A 116 13.36 -4.09 -2.95
CA ASP A 116 13.28 -4.69 -1.61
C ASP A 116 12.65 -6.10 -1.67
N TYR A 117 11.63 -6.28 -2.52
CA TYR A 117 11.00 -7.58 -2.75
C TYR A 117 11.99 -8.58 -3.36
N ARG A 118 12.77 -8.16 -4.37
CA ARG A 118 13.84 -8.97 -4.97
C ARG A 118 14.91 -9.33 -3.95
N ASP A 119 15.38 -8.37 -3.17
CA ASP A 119 16.43 -8.62 -2.17
C ASP A 119 15.95 -9.60 -1.10
N CYS A 120 14.68 -9.54 -0.70
CA CYS A 120 14.05 -10.55 0.13
C CYS A 120 14.01 -11.91 -0.57
N ALA A 121 13.64 -11.96 -1.85
CA ALA A 121 13.60 -13.19 -2.63
C ALA A 121 15.00 -13.83 -2.72
N LEU A 122 16.03 -13.05 -2.98
CA LEU A 122 17.43 -13.53 -3.01
C LEU A 122 17.86 -14.13 -1.65
N ALA A 123 17.45 -13.49 -0.55
CA ALA A 123 17.75 -14.00 0.79
C ALA A 123 17.04 -15.34 1.09
N VAL A 124 15.80 -15.53 0.61
CA VAL A 124 15.04 -16.77 0.75
C VAL A 124 15.60 -17.86 -0.19
N LEU A 125 15.94 -17.49 -1.41
CA LEU A 125 16.43 -18.36 -2.48
C LEU A 125 17.97 -18.51 -2.48
N LYS A 126 18.61 -18.32 -1.33
CA LYS A 126 20.08 -18.29 -1.18
C LYS A 126 20.82 -19.49 -1.79
N ASP A 127 20.17 -20.66 -1.87
CA ASP A 127 20.74 -21.88 -2.41
C ASP A 127 20.38 -22.10 -3.89
N HIS A 128 19.67 -21.15 -4.52
CA HIS A 128 19.31 -21.19 -5.95
C HIS A 128 20.52 -20.85 -6.81
N THR A 129 20.70 -21.61 -7.89
CA THR A 129 21.75 -21.34 -8.88
C THR A 129 21.20 -20.49 -10.00
N TRP A 130 21.68 -19.26 -10.11
CA TRP A 130 21.27 -18.33 -11.17
C TRP A 130 21.99 -18.64 -12.47
N ASN A 131 21.24 -18.72 -13.57
CA ASN A 131 21.81 -19.01 -14.90
C ASN A 131 22.26 -17.73 -15.60
N SER A 132 21.70 -16.58 -15.22
CA SER A 132 22.08 -15.26 -15.75
C SER A 132 21.80 -14.15 -14.74
N ILE A 133 22.35 -12.95 -15.00
CA ILE A 133 22.07 -11.75 -14.22
C ILE A 133 20.58 -11.36 -14.35
N GLU A 134 20.00 -11.54 -15.54
CA GLU A 134 18.59 -11.23 -15.80
C GLU A 134 17.65 -12.15 -15.00
N GLU A 135 18.03 -13.42 -14.80
CA GLU A 135 17.28 -14.35 -13.95
C GLU A 135 17.39 -13.93 -12.49
N GLU A 136 18.58 -13.58 -12.00
CA GLU A 136 18.79 -13.06 -10.64
C GLU A 136 17.99 -11.77 -10.40
N GLU A 137 17.97 -10.85 -11.36
CA GLU A 137 17.13 -9.65 -11.29
C GLU A 137 15.63 -9.98 -11.27
N ALA A 138 15.22 -11.12 -11.81
CA ALA A 138 13.86 -11.61 -11.81
C ALA A 138 13.53 -12.51 -10.60
N ALA A 139 14.42 -12.62 -9.61
CA ALA A 139 14.24 -13.44 -8.39
C ALA A 139 12.91 -13.21 -7.67
N TYR A 140 12.38 -11.98 -7.73
CA TYR A 140 11.09 -11.63 -7.16
C TYR A 140 9.92 -12.44 -7.73
N LEU A 141 10.00 -12.92 -8.96
CA LEU A 141 8.99 -13.77 -9.60
C LEU A 141 9.09 -15.24 -9.13
N LEU A 142 10.25 -15.63 -8.62
CA LEU A 142 10.50 -16.98 -8.11
C LEU A 142 10.15 -17.13 -6.62
N LEU A 143 9.91 -16.02 -5.90
CA LEU A 143 9.54 -16.06 -4.49
C LEU A 143 8.13 -16.68 -4.36
N PRO A 144 7.97 -17.80 -3.62
CA PRO A 144 6.67 -18.42 -3.43
C PRO A 144 5.68 -17.50 -2.72
N TYR A 145 4.42 -17.52 -3.13
CA TYR A 145 3.34 -16.80 -2.46
C TYR A 145 2.85 -17.59 -1.24
N THR A 146 3.56 -17.44 -0.14
CA THR A 146 3.32 -18.13 1.14
C THR A 146 3.15 -17.12 2.27
N GLU A 147 2.61 -17.57 3.41
CA GLU A 147 2.50 -16.73 4.60
C GLU A 147 3.87 -16.27 5.10
N GLU A 148 4.89 -17.13 5.03
CA GLU A 148 6.26 -16.80 5.43
C GLU A 148 6.85 -15.68 4.56
N SER A 149 6.71 -15.78 3.23
CA SER A 149 7.13 -14.73 2.30
C SER A 149 6.37 -13.43 2.53
N TYR A 150 5.06 -13.53 2.80
CA TYR A 150 4.24 -12.37 3.12
C TYR A 150 4.74 -11.66 4.38
N GLN A 151 4.99 -12.39 5.46
CA GLN A 151 5.45 -11.79 6.72
C GLN A 151 6.81 -11.11 6.58
N ALA A 152 7.74 -11.71 5.82
CA ALA A 152 9.04 -11.11 5.56
C ALA A 152 8.91 -9.77 4.79
N ILE A 153 8.10 -9.74 3.74
CA ILE A 153 7.87 -8.52 2.94
C ILE A 153 7.04 -7.49 3.73
N SER A 154 6.03 -7.91 4.47
CA SER A 154 5.20 -7.04 5.31
C SER A 154 6.04 -6.26 6.32
N ALA A 155 7.03 -6.90 6.94
CA ALA A 155 7.95 -6.23 7.86
C ALA A 155 8.80 -5.14 7.16
N ILE A 156 9.20 -5.38 5.92
CA ILE A 156 9.91 -4.39 5.10
C ILE A 156 8.97 -3.22 4.76
N LEU A 157 7.74 -3.52 4.33
CA LEU A 157 6.72 -2.50 4.02
C LEU A 157 6.42 -1.60 5.23
N ASP A 158 6.26 -2.18 6.42
CA ASP A 158 6.04 -1.43 7.66
C ASP A 158 7.22 -0.49 7.97
N LYS A 159 8.45 -0.98 7.80
CA LYS A 159 9.67 -0.17 7.96
C LYS A 159 9.70 0.99 6.95
N ARG A 160 9.43 0.72 5.67
CA ARG A 160 9.44 1.75 4.62
C ARG A 160 8.33 2.77 4.79
N LEU A 161 7.14 2.35 5.22
CA LEU A 161 6.06 3.28 5.56
C LEU A 161 6.49 4.23 6.68
N LYS A 162 7.17 3.73 7.70
CA LYS A 162 7.69 4.57 8.78
C LYS A 162 8.71 5.59 8.25
N GLU A 163 9.67 5.15 7.44
CA GLU A 163 10.67 6.02 6.81
C GLU A 163 10.01 7.09 5.93
N PHE A 164 9.00 6.72 5.14
CA PHE A 164 8.22 7.66 4.34
C PHE A 164 7.53 8.71 5.19
N LEU A 165 6.83 8.28 6.25
CA LEU A 165 6.15 9.21 7.16
C LEU A 165 7.12 10.15 7.88
N GLU A 166 8.32 9.70 8.20
CA GLU A 166 9.35 10.52 8.81
C GLU A 166 9.95 11.54 7.82
N ALA A 167 10.14 11.15 6.56
CA ALA A 167 10.80 12.00 5.56
C ALA A 167 9.87 13.05 4.94
N GLU A 168 8.66 12.64 4.56
CA GLU A 168 7.77 13.47 3.75
C GLU A 168 6.81 14.32 4.59
N PHE A 169 6.62 13.94 5.87
CA PHE A 169 5.55 14.51 6.67
C PHE A 169 6.02 15.01 8.05
N GLU A 170 7.33 15.28 8.19
CA GLU A 170 7.86 15.80 9.45
C GLU A 170 7.19 17.12 9.87
N ASP A 171 6.79 17.92 8.87
CA ASP A 171 6.20 19.24 9.07
C ASP A 171 4.70 19.33 8.69
N ASP A 172 4.08 18.23 8.20
CA ASP A 172 2.65 18.23 7.88
C ASP A 172 1.81 17.93 9.14
N PRO A 173 1.05 18.93 9.66
CA PRO A 173 0.23 18.75 10.86
C PRO A 173 -0.85 17.68 10.70
N GLU A 174 -1.38 17.49 9.49
CA GLU A 174 -2.43 16.48 9.21
C GLU A 174 -1.91 15.05 9.35
N LEU A 175 -0.61 14.84 9.10
CA LEU A 175 0.03 13.53 9.13
C LEU A 175 0.77 13.25 10.44
N ARG A 176 0.98 14.24 11.29
CA ARG A 176 1.40 14.04 12.69
C ARG A 176 0.40 13.15 13.45
N VAL A 177 -0.87 13.18 13.04
CA VAL A 177 -1.91 12.30 13.57
C VAL A 177 -1.66 10.83 13.22
N ALA A 178 -1.17 10.54 12.01
CA ALA A 178 -0.84 9.18 11.59
C ALA A 178 0.39 8.58 12.33
N ARG A 179 1.29 9.44 12.85
CA ARG A 179 2.45 9.02 13.66
C ARG A 179 2.10 8.55 15.07
N ALA A 180 0.94 8.88 15.57
CA ALA A 180 0.49 8.46 16.90
C ALA A 180 0.10 6.97 17.00
N ALA A 181 0.47 6.16 16.02
CA ALA A 181 0.23 4.71 15.98
C ALA A 181 0.96 3.89 17.07
N ASP A 182 1.72 4.55 17.95
CA ASP A 182 2.33 3.91 19.14
C ASP A 182 1.34 3.68 20.30
N GLY A 183 0.04 3.65 20.03
CA GLY A 183 -0.99 3.37 21.04
C GLY A 183 -1.28 4.54 22.01
N LYS A 184 -0.72 5.70 21.77
CA LYS A 184 -1.06 6.92 22.50
C LYS A 184 -2.00 7.79 21.66
N PRO A 185 -3.04 8.37 22.25
CA PRO A 185 -3.88 9.31 21.52
C PRO A 185 -3.02 10.44 20.96
N PRO A 186 -3.22 10.85 19.70
CA PRO A 186 -2.47 11.94 19.11
C PRO A 186 -2.64 13.19 19.97
N ILE A 187 -1.54 13.81 20.38
CA ILE A 187 -1.56 15.16 20.91
C ILE A 187 -1.77 16.06 19.73
N ILE A 188 -3.00 16.51 19.53
CA ILE A 188 -3.33 17.53 18.53
C ILE A 188 -2.91 18.86 19.15
N PRO A 189 -1.86 19.53 18.64
CA PRO A 189 -1.56 20.89 19.05
C PRO A 189 -2.79 21.77 18.74
N ASP A 190 -2.97 22.89 19.42
CA ASP A 190 -4.06 23.84 19.17
C ASP A 190 -4.13 24.21 17.69
N TRP A 191 -4.92 23.47 16.95
CA TRP A 191 -5.12 23.65 15.54
C TRP A 191 -6.55 24.13 15.28
N ASP A 192 -6.66 25.29 14.64
CA ASP A 192 -7.92 25.94 14.31
C ASP A 192 -8.54 25.44 12.99
N GLY A 193 -7.96 24.43 12.34
CA GLY A 193 -8.43 23.88 11.08
C GLY A 193 -9.35 22.67 11.23
N PRO A 194 -10.14 22.34 10.19
CA PRO A 194 -10.98 21.15 10.19
C PRO A 194 -10.14 19.89 10.24
N LEU A 195 -10.35 19.07 11.28
CA LEU A 195 -9.83 17.70 11.35
C LEU A 195 -10.64 16.83 10.39
N PHE A 196 -10.07 16.53 9.24
CA PHE A 196 -10.76 15.74 8.24
C PHE A 196 -10.89 14.27 8.64
N CYS A 197 -11.92 13.64 8.10
CA CYS A 197 -12.40 12.28 8.31
C CYS A 197 -11.35 11.16 8.23
N TYR A 198 -10.17 11.41 7.74
CA TYR A 198 -9.11 10.40 7.64
C TYR A 198 -8.59 9.92 9.01
N ALA A 199 -8.60 10.82 10.00
CA ALA A 199 -8.31 10.44 11.37
C ALA A 199 -9.49 9.65 12.00
N THR A 200 -10.71 9.88 11.49
CA THR A 200 -11.95 9.35 12.09
C THR A 200 -12.08 7.86 11.89
N ASP A 201 -11.82 7.33 10.67
CA ASP A 201 -11.97 5.90 10.41
C ASP A 201 -10.91 5.08 11.16
N ARG A 202 -9.70 5.59 11.26
CA ARG A 202 -8.61 4.94 12.00
C ARG A 202 -8.83 5.01 13.51
N ILE A 203 -9.28 6.15 14.00
CA ILE A 203 -9.67 6.35 15.40
C ILE A 203 -10.87 5.47 15.77
N ALA A 204 -11.87 5.38 14.90
CA ALA A 204 -13.03 4.53 15.11
C ALA A 204 -12.69 3.03 15.10
N GLN A 205 -11.78 2.60 14.24
CA GLN A 205 -11.30 1.21 14.17
C GLN A 205 -10.46 0.82 15.40
N GLU A 206 -9.72 1.76 15.97
CA GLU A 206 -8.89 1.54 17.16
C GLU A 206 -9.64 1.79 18.48
N GLY A 207 -10.93 2.13 18.43
CA GLY A 207 -11.77 2.34 19.62
C GLY A 207 -11.58 3.68 20.34
N TYR A 208 -10.90 4.62 19.71
CA TYR A 208 -10.72 5.97 20.29
C TYR A 208 -11.98 6.81 20.16
N LYS A 209 -12.42 7.41 21.26
CA LYS A 209 -13.54 8.37 21.24
C LYS A 209 -13.07 9.72 20.71
N ILE A 210 -13.69 10.17 19.62
CA ILE A 210 -13.44 11.49 19.06
C ILE A 210 -14.03 12.54 19.99
N LYS A 211 -13.23 13.11 20.86
CA LYS A 211 -13.62 14.28 21.64
C LYS A 211 -13.48 15.61 20.89
N VAL A 212 -12.86 15.58 19.72
CA VAL A 212 -12.48 16.77 18.96
C VAL A 212 -13.57 17.24 18.00
N ALA A 213 -14.48 16.37 17.57
CA ALA A 213 -15.58 16.71 16.68
C ALA A 213 -16.57 17.73 17.29
N GLU A 214 -16.68 17.80 18.61
CA GLU A 214 -17.57 18.74 19.28
C GLU A 214 -17.09 20.21 19.25
N ARG A 215 -15.80 20.45 18.98
CA ARG A 215 -15.21 21.80 19.00
C ARG A 215 -15.34 22.59 17.71
N VAL A 216 -15.64 21.96 16.59
CA VAL A 216 -15.61 22.59 15.25
C VAL A 216 -17.01 22.86 14.71
N ALA A 217 -18.05 22.28 15.30
CA ALA A 217 -19.40 22.30 14.74
C ALA A 217 -20.17 23.62 14.74
N PRO A 218 -19.95 24.61 15.64
CA PRO A 218 -20.93 25.71 15.73
C PRO A 218 -20.73 26.89 14.80
N GLU A 219 -19.60 27.07 14.17
CA GLU A 219 -19.29 28.36 13.56
C GLU A 219 -19.28 28.39 12.01
N ARG A 220 -19.51 27.28 11.31
CA ARG A 220 -19.57 27.29 9.83
C ARG A 220 -20.72 26.42 9.31
N GLU A 221 -21.86 27.06 9.07
CA GLU A 221 -23.00 26.48 8.33
C GLU A 221 -22.66 26.05 6.87
N GLU A 222 -21.47 26.35 6.39
CA GLU A 222 -21.04 26.11 5.00
C GLU A 222 -20.55 24.69 4.72
N TRP A 223 -20.33 23.90 5.76
CA TRP A 223 -19.80 22.53 5.64
C TRP A 223 -20.79 21.52 6.18
N GLY A 224 -21.90 21.34 5.45
CA GLY A 224 -22.98 20.43 5.81
C GLY A 224 -22.50 19.08 6.35
N TRP A 225 -22.83 18.86 7.59
CA TRP A 225 -22.76 17.59 8.30
C TRP A 225 -24.15 16.95 8.30
#